data_b51cc2dc2625db173faea9c7581dacc7
#
_entry.id   b51cc2dc2625db173faea9c7581dacc7
#
_cell.length_a   1.000
_cell.length_b   1.000
_cell.length_c   1.000
_cell.angle_alpha   90.00
_cell.angle_beta   90.00
_cell.angle_gamma   90.00
#
_symmetry.space_group_name_H-M   'P 1'
#
loop_
_entity.id
_entity.type
_entity.pdbx_description
1 polymer ?
#
loop_
_entity_poly.entity_id
_entity_poly.type
_entity_poly.pdbx_seq_one_letter_code
_entity_poly.pdbx_strand_id
1 'polypeptide(L)'
;MNTSLSSLEKFALQLKHRSTGVQLVESLFLFLINFASFFGNLLLGIAVVRNPTLRRTVPNMYIINLAASDFLMSLVAIPLSLAALIVGEWPFDNFICQVQGFWILLMCAVSLQTLAVTAVNRYVRVVRSRSLYQKLFNFKTTKVTIGAVWFMALFAPLPYAFAGHEYIFHTGKVFCAHNPASLNDGYGAYLVLVFVAVPLLILLICYTKVFLTVRKHNLSFRYRNQDKGIRSTSESSLSVEEVNVTYVLLVVVIGFLTCWTPVLVIDLIDFINADWKLKREVYVSYTCFGWASTSLNPIIYGIMNRSFRAEYLRILAPLKACRSNLPSRSSRSVRGSKRNGNRKHLDENKGGESFEKGVEKNAGNDAFVRVKYSESSGQKMSDIPL
;
A
#
# COMPACT_ATOMS: atom_id res chain seq x y z
N MET A 1 7.22 -45.71 27.90
CA MET A 1 6.16 -44.87 27.34
C MET A 1 6.82 -43.81 26.47
N ASN A 2 6.94 -44.03 25.18
CA ASN A 2 7.41 -43.00 24.24
C ASN A 2 6.23 -42.06 23.95
N THR A 3 6.09 -40.98 24.72
CA THR A 3 5.18 -39.88 24.37
C THR A 3 5.77 -39.18 23.16
N SER A 4 5.19 -39.43 21.98
CA SER A 4 5.53 -38.64 20.78
C SER A 4 5.17 -37.21 21.07
N LEU A 5 6.16 -36.29 21.01
CA LEU A 5 5.96 -34.86 21.13
C LEU A 5 4.93 -34.39 20.10
N SER A 6 4.03 -33.50 20.51
CA SER A 6 3.10 -32.82 19.60
C SER A 6 3.87 -32.00 18.54
N SER A 7 3.26 -31.75 17.40
CA SER A 7 3.88 -30.94 16.33
C SER A 7 4.29 -29.57 16.83
N LEU A 8 3.49 -28.93 17.69
CA LEU A 8 3.81 -27.64 18.29
C LEU A 8 5.01 -27.67 19.25
N GLU A 9 5.14 -28.73 20.04
CA GLU A 9 6.30 -28.90 20.93
C GLU A 9 7.59 -29.11 20.14
N LYS A 10 7.55 -29.88 19.04
CA LYS A 10 8.69 -30.02 18.11
C LYS A 10 9.10 -28.67 17.52
N PHE A 11 8.15 -27.87 17.07
CA PHE A 11 8.44 -26.52 16.55
C PHE A 11 8.96 -25.58 17.63
N ALA A 12 8.46 -25.68 18.86
CA ALA A 12 8.97 -24.90 19.99
C ALA A 12 10.44 -25.21 20.27
N LEU A 13 10.83 -26.49 20.29
CA LEU A 13 12.22 -26.89 20.44
C LEU A 13 13.09 -26.39 19.28
N GLN A 14 12.61 -26.51 18.03
CA GLN A 14 13.32 -26.01 16.86
C GLN A 14 13.44 -24.48 16.87
N LEU A 15 12.41 -23.76 17.32
CA LEU A 15 12.42 -22.31 17.43
C LEU A 15 13.43 -21.84 18.49
N LYS A 16 13.50 -22.53 19.62
CA LYS A 16 14.36 -22.20 20.76
C LYS A 16 15.84 -22.53 20.49
N HIS A 17 16.11 -23.66 19.84
CA HIS A 17 17.48 -24.17 19.62
C HIS A 17 18.05 -23.92 18.22
N ARG A 18 17.44 -22.99 17.43
CA ARG A 18 17.97 -22.62 16.12
C ARG A 18 19.31 -21.89 16.23
N SER A 19 20.16 -22.01 15.22
CA SER A 19 21.42 -21.29 15.19
C SER A 19 21.23 -19.77 15.17
N THR A 20 22.16 -19.03 15.77
CA THR A 20 22.16 -17.56 15.77
C THR A 20 22.06 -16.96 14.36
N GLY A 21 22.67 -17.61 13.37
CA GLY A 21 22.59 -17.18 11.97
C GLY A 21 21.16 -17.25 11.42
N VAL A 22 20.44 -18.35 11.65
CA VAL A 22 19.04 -18.52 11.25
C VAL A 22 18.16 -17.50 11.99
N GLN A 23 18.36 -17.32 13.30
CA GLN A 23 17.62 -16.33 14.08
C GLN A 23 17.78 -14.92 13.54
N LEU A 24 19.01 -14.52 13.20
CA LEU A 24 19.29 -13.20 12.63
C LEU A 24 18.61 -13.02 11.27
N VAL A 25 18.72 -14.00 10.37
CA VAL A 25 18.15 -13.91 9.01
C VAL A 25 16.62 -13.81 9.08
N GLU A 26 15.96 -14.69 9.85
CA GLU A 26 14.51 -14.70 10.01
C GLU A 26 14.01 -13.39 10.63
N SER A 27 14.65 -12.93 11.71
CA SER A 27 14.27 -11.72 12.43
C SER A 27 14.51 -10.45 11.60
N LEU A 28 15.66 -10.37 10.90
CA LEU A 28 15.97 -9.24 10.02
C LEU A 28 14.98 -9.15 8.85
N PHE A 29 14.65 -10.30 8.24
CA PHE A 29 13.69 -10.33 7.14
C PHE A 29 12.31 -9.86 7.57
N LEU A 30 11.80 -10.36 8.70
CA LEU A 30 10.53 -9.93 9.26
C LEU A 30 10.55 -8.45 9.71
N PHE A 31 11.67 -7.98 10.27
CA PHE A 31 11.86 -6.56 10.61
C PHE A 31 11.79 -5.67 9.37
N LEU A 32 12.43 -6.04 8.27
CA LEU A 32 12.40 -5.27 7.03
C LEU A 32 10.99 -5.20 6.42
N ILE A 33 10.24 -6.31 6.47
CA ILE A 33 8.83 -6.33 6.07
C ILE A 33 8.01 -5.37 6.94
N ASN A 34 8.16 -5.47 8.27
CA ASN A 34 7.43 -4.60 9.19
C ASN A 34 7.78 -3.12 9.00
N PHE A 35 9.06 -2.81 8.85
CA PHE A 35 9.55 -1.46 8.58
C PHE A 35 8.94 -0.89 7.29
N ALA A 36 8.98 -1.66 6.20
CA ALA A 36 8.41 -1.27 4.92
C ALA A 36 6.88 -1.10 5.01
N SER A 37 6.19 -1.98 5.73
CA SER A 37 4.74 -1.89 5.96
C SER A 37 4.38 -0.66 6.78
N PHE A 38 5.03 -0.45 7.92
CA PHE A 38 4.75 0.67 8.81
C PHE A 38 4.98 2.02 8.14
N PHE A 39 6.21 2.27 7.70
CA PHE A 39 6.58 3.56 7.11
C PHE A 39 5.97 3.77 5.73
N GLY A 40 5.81 2.71 4.94
CA GLY A 40 5.19 2.77 3.63
C GLY A 40 3.73 3.17 3.69
N ASN A 41 2.93 2.51 4.54
CA ASN A 41 1.50 2.81 4.67
C ASN A 41 1.26 4.16 5.39
N LEU A 42 2.11 4.53 6.35
CA LEU A 42 2.09 5.86 6.96
C LEU A 42 2.35 6.95 5.90
N LEU A 43 3.38 6.78 5.07
CA LEU A 43 3.71 7.70 3.99
C LEU A 43 2.57 7.82 2.98
N LEU A 44 1.94 6.69 2.62
CA LEU A 44 0.79 6.66 1.72
C LEU A 44 -0.40 7.43 2.33
N GLY A 45 -0.70 7.21 3.60
CA GLY A 45 -1.73 7.94 4.33
C GLY A 45 -1.48 9.45 4.36
N ILE A 46 -0.26 9.87 4.71
CA ILE A 46 0.15 11.28 4.73
C ILE A 46 0.01 11.90 3.33
N ALA A 47 0.43 11.20 2.27
CA ALA A 47 0.34 11.69 0.90
C ALA A 47 -1.10 12.01 0.50
N VAL A 48 -2.06 11.14 0.83
CA VAL A 48 -3.47 11.38 0.51
C VAL A 48 -4.06 12.50 1.38
N VAL A 49 -3.73 12.58 2.65
CA VAL A 49 -4.25 13.63 3.55
C VAL A 49 -3.74 15.01 3.12
N ARG A 50 -2.47 15.13 2.76
CA ARG A 50 -1.84 16.41 2.35
C ARG A 50 -2.28 16.91 0.98
N ASN A 51 -2.56 16.00 0.05
CA ASN A 51 -2.91 16.37 -1.32
C ASN A 51 -4.43 16.36 -1.53
N PRO A 52 -5.10 17.53 -1.67
CA PRO A 52 -6.55 17.61 -1.85
C PRO A 52 -7.05 16.86 -3.09
N THR A 53 -6.24 16.80 -4.16
CA THR A 53 -6.59 16.08 -5.40
C THR A 53 -6.66 14.58 -5.14
N LEU A 54 -5.69 14.02 -4.39
CA LEU A 54 -5.71 12.61 -4.01
C LEU A 54 -6.88 12.31 -3.06
N ARG A 55 -7.13 13.18 -2.08
CA ARG A 55 -8.15 12.98 -1.06
C ARG A 55 -9.58 12.98 -1.61
N ARG A 56 -9.84 13.71 -2.69
CA ARG A 56 -11.19 13.88 -3.26
C ARG A 56 -11.58 12.81 -4.27
N THR A 57 -10.72 11.84 -4.56
CA THR A 57 -11.02 10.75 -5.51
C THR A 57 -11.52 9.51 -4.78
N VAL A 58 -12.66 8.97 -5.23
CA VAL A 58 -13.30 7.77 -4.64
C VAL A 58 -12.35 6.57 -4.56
N PRO A 59 -11.58 6.20 -5.60
CA PRO A 59 -10.62 5.11 -5.50
C PRO A 59 -9.59 5.27 -4.38
N ASN A 60 -9.11 6.49 -4.17
CA ASN A 60 -8.10 6.74 -3.15
C ASN A 60 -8.65 6.60 -1.72
N MET A 61 -9.97 6.69 -1.52
CA MET A 61 -10.59 6.38 -0.22
C MET A 61 -10.43 4.89 0.13
N TYR A 62 -10.57 3.99 -0.84
CA TYR A 62 -10.31 2.56 -0.63
C TYR A 62 -8.82 2.27 -0.45
N ILE A 63 -7.95 2.99 -1.17
CA ILE A 63 -6.50 2.89 -0.99
C ILE A 63 -6.08 3.29 0.43
N ILE A 64 -6.64 4.39 0.96
CA ILE A 64 -6.37 4.82 2.33
C ILE A 64 -6.92 3.83 3.36
N ASN A 65 -8.08 3.23 3.10
CA ASN A 65 -8.66 2.21 3.97
C ASN A 65 -7.79 0.96 4.04
N LEU A 66 -7.27 0.52 2.89
CA LEU A 66 -6.31 -0.59 2.82
C LEU A 66 -5.00 -0.25 3.54
N ALA A 67 -4.47 0.96 3.31
CA ALA A 67 -3.27 1.42 4.01
C ALA A 67 -3.48 1.54 5.53
N ALA A 68 -4.68 1.90 5.99
CA ALA A 68 -4.99 1.95 7.41
C ALA A 68 -4.97 0.55 8.05
N SER A 69 -5.59 -0.46 7.43
CA SER A 69 -5.55 -1.84 7.93
C SER A 69 -4.12 -2.41 7.94
N ASP A 70 -3.33 -2.16 6.90
CA ASP A 70 -1.94 -2.62 6.81
C ASP A 70 -1.03 -1.90 7.81
N PHE A 71 -1.24 -0.60 8.03
CA PHE A 71 -0.55 0.17 9.06
C PHE A 71 -0.86 -0.35 10.47
N LEU A 72 -2.14 -0.61 10.77
CA LEU A 72 -2.56 -1.15 12.05
C LEU A 72 -2.04 -2.57 12.28
N MET A 73 -1.92 -3.38 11.22
CA MET A 73 -1.28 -4.69 11.27
C MET A 73 0.20 -4.57 11.65
N SER A 74 0.92 -3.65 11.01
CA SER A 74 2.35 -3.39 11.27
C SER A 74 2.63 -2.74 12.63
N LEU A 75 1.63 -2.09 13.22
CA LEU A 75 1.73 -1.45 14.53
C LEU A 75 1.52 -2.45 15.68
N VAL A 76 0.61 -3.41 15.51
CA VAL A 76 0.17 -4.30 16.60
C VAL A 76 0.67 -5.73 16.39
N ALA A 77 0.27 -6.40 15.31
CA ALA A 77 0.45 -7.83 15.18
C ALA A 77 1.89 -8.24 14.81
N ILE A 78 2.49 -7.56 13.83
CA ILE A 78 3.82 -7.94 13.33
C ILE A 78 4.93 -7.72 14.37
N PRO A 79 4.94 -6.64 15.18
CA PRO A 79 5.95 -6.47 16.23
C PRO A 79 5.91 -7.57 17.30
N LEU A 80 4.72 -8.07 17.65
CA LEU A 80 4.58 -9.18 18.60
C LEU A 80 5.16 -10.48 18.03
N SER A 81 4.90 -10.76 16.75
CA SER A 81 5.51 -11.89 16.03
C SER A 81 7.04 -11.76 15.95
N LEU A 82 7.54 -10.56 15.68
CA LEU A 82 8.97 -10.28 15.64
C LEU A 82 9.63 -10.49 17.00
N ALA A 83 9.00 -10.04 18.09
CA ALA A 83 9.49 -10.26 19.44
C ALA A 83 9.56 -11.76 19.78
N ALA A 84 8.51 -12.52 19.48
CA ALA A 84 8.49 -13.97 19.68
C ALA A 84 9.56 -14.68 18.82
N LEU A 85 9.77 -14.21 17.58
CA LEU A 85 10.80 -14.74 16.70
C LEU A 85 12.22 -14.45 17.24
N ILE A 86 12.46 -13.25 17.79
CA ILE A 86 13.76 -12.90 18.40
C ILE A 86 14.01 -13.69 19.67
N VAL A 87 13.02 -13.80 20.57
CA VAL A 87 13.17 -14.49 21.86
C VAL A 87 13.23 -16.01 21.69
N GLY A 88 12.54 -16.55 20.68
CA GLY A 88 12.45 -18.01 20.44
C GLY A 88 11.28 -18.70 21.15
N GLU A 89 10.43 -17.91 21.79
CA GLU A 89 9.18 -18.35 22.45
C GLU A 89 8.21 -17.18 22.53
N TRP A 90 6.98 -17.41 22.96
CA TRP A 90 6.01 -16.33 23.21
C TRP A 90 6.33 -15.64 24.54
N PRO A 91 6.82 -14.38 24.53
CA PRO A 91 7.26 -13.72 25.76
C PRO A 91 6.14 -12.97 26.49
N PHE A 92 4.91 -13.05 26.01
CA PHE A 92 3.78 -12.29 26.54
C PHE A 92 2.77 -13.20 27.25
N ASP A 93 1.81 -12.59 27.95
CA ASP A 93 0.70 -13.31 28.57
C ASP A 93 -0.34 -13.81 27.53
N ASN A 94 -1.30 -14.61 28.02
CA ASN A 94 -2.37 -15.15 27.16
C ASN A 94 -3.26 -14.03 26.60
N PHE A 95 -3.52 -12.97 27.37
CA PHE A 95 -4.37 -11.86 26.92
C PHE A 95 -3.82 -11.20 25.64
N ILE A 96 -2.52 -10.95 25.57
CA ILE A 96 -1.85 -10.39 24.38
C ILE A 96 -1.96 -11.36 23.19
N CYS A 97 -1.91 -12.66 23.44
CA CYS A 97 -2.14 -13.67 22.40
C CYS A 97 -3.57 -13.60 21.84
N GLN A 98 -4.58 -13.48 22.71
CA GLN A 98 -5.97 -13.29 22.29
C GLN A 98 -6.14 -12.01 21.45
N VAL A 99 -5.55 -10.92 21.91
CA VAL A 99 -5.56 -9.63 21.17
C VAL A 99 -4.89 -9.78 19.79
N GLN A 100 -3.72 -10.41 19.72
CA GLN A 100 -3.00 -10.59 18.45
C GLN A 100 -3.81 -11.43 17.46
N GLY A 101 -4.34 -12.59 17.89
CA GLY A 101 -5.12 -13.47 17.02
C GLY A 101 -6.39 -12.81 16.50
N PHE A 102 -7.14 -12.14 17.38
CA PHE A 102 -8.31 -11.34 17.01
C PHE A 102 -7.96 -10.24 15.99
N TRP A 103 -6.87 -9.51 16.24
CA TRP A 103 -6.42 -8.40 15.41
C TRP A 103 -6.02 -8.85 14.01
N ILE A 104 -5.31 -9.96 13.89
CA ILE A 104 -4.88 -10.54 12.62
C ILE A 104 -6.10 -10.86 11.76
N LEU A 105 -7.08 -11.59 12.30
CA LEU A 105 -8.29 -11.95 11.56
C LEU A 105 -9.09 -10.73 11.11
N LEU A 106 -9.27 -9.76 12.01
CA LEU A 106 -9.98 -8.51 11.71
C LEU A 106 -9.29 -7.75 10.57
N MET A 107 -7.98 -7.50 10.65
CA MET A 107 -7.25 -6.72 9.65
C MET A 107 -7.17 -7.46 8.31
N CYS A 108 -6.97 -8.77 8.30
CA CYS A 108 -7.02 -9.58 7.07
C CYS A 108 -8.39 -9.49 6.40
N ALA A 109 -9.48 -9.58 7.17
CA ALA A 109 -10.84 -9.46 6.64
C ALA A 109 -11.10 -8.05 6.06
N VAL A 110 -10.69 -6.98 6.75
CA VAL A 110 -10.78 -5.59 6.24
C VAL A 110 -10.03 -5.44 4.93
N SER A 111 -8.78 -5.94 4.86
CA SER A 111 -7.93 -5.81 3.67
C SER A 111 -8.55 -6.53 2.47
N LEU A 112 -8.97 -7.78 2.62
CA LEU A 112 -9.51 -8.57 1.52
C LEU A 112 -10.87 -8.06 1.03
N GLN A 113 -11.77 -7.65 1.94
CA GLN A 113 -13.04 -7.02 1.59
C GLN A 113 -12.83 -5.66 0.91
N THR A 114 -11.85 -4.87 1.35
CA THR A 114 -11.49 -3.59 0.71
C THR A 114 -11.02 -3.80 -0.73
N LEU A 115 -10.20 -4.83 -0.99
CA LEU A 115 -9.80 -5.20 -2.35
C LEU A 115 -11.00 -5.61 -3.19
N ALA A 116 -11.92 -6.40 -2.66
CA ALA A 116 -13.14 -6.83 -3.36
C ALA A 116 -14.03 -5.64 -3.74
N VAL A 117 -14.29 -4.72 -2.81
CA VAL A 117 -15.06 -3.49 -3.08
C VAL A 117 -14.35 -2.60 -4.09
N THR A 118 -13.03 -2.50 -4.02
CA THR A 118 -12.21 -1.77 -5.00
C THR A 118 -12.36 -2.38 -6.41
N ALA A 119 -12.40 -3.70 -6.52
CA ALA A 119 -12.64 -4.40 -7.79
C ALA A 119 -14.04 -4.11 -8.35
N VAL A 120 -15.07 -4.11 -7.50
CA VAL A 120 -16.44 -3.72 -7.89
C VAL A 120 -16.48 -2.26 -8.35
N ASN A 121 -15.81 -1.35 -7.64
CA ASN A 121 -15.68 0.05 -8.05
C ASN A 121 -15.06 0.17 -9.46
N ARG A 122 -13.98 -0.58 -9.74
CA ARG A 122 -13.35 -0.58 -11.07
C ARG A 122 -14.25 -1.19 -12.13
N TYR A 123 -14.91 -2.29 -11.83
CA TYR A 123 -15.86 -2.92 -12.73
C TYR A 123 -16.98 -1.96 -13.13
N VAL A 124 -17.64 -1.31 -12.18
CA VAL A 124 -18.71 -0.37 -12.47
C VAL A 124 -18.20 0.86 -13.24
N ARG A 125 -17.00 1.35 -12.92
CA ARG A 125 -16.39 2.51 -13.61
C ARG A 125 -16.05 2.21 -15.07
N VAL A 126 -15.52 1.02 -15.36
CA VAL A 126 -14.95 0.67 -16.67
C VAL A 126 -15.99 -0.01 -17.58
N VAL A 127 -16.86 -0.86 -16.99
CA VAL A 127 -17.74 -1.76 -17.75
C VAL A 127 -19.17 -1.23 -17.83
N ARG A 128 -19.59 -0.44 -16.83
CA ARG A 128 -20.98 0.05 -16.72
C ARG A 128 -21.09 1.52 -17.11
N SER A 129 -22.32 2.05 -17.11
CA SER A 129 -22.59 3.43 -17.46
C SER A 129 -22.05 4.41 -16.42
N ARG A 130 -21.65 5.61 -16.88
CA ARG A 130 -21.21 6.72 -16.03
C ARG A 130 -22.28 7.13 -15.00
N SER A 131 -23.54 7.10 -15.40
CA SER A 131 -24.66 7.42 -14.53
C SER A 131 -24.76 6.44 -13.34
N LEU A 132 -24.67 5.12 -13.61
CA LEU A 132 -24.67 4.10 -12.56
C LEU A 132 -23.50 4.28 -11.61
N TYR A 133 -22.30 4.57 -12.15
CA TYR A 133 -21.11 4.81 -11.32
C TYR A 133 -21.31 6.00 -10.36
N GLN A 134 -21.80 7.13 -10.86
CA GLN A 134 -22.05 8.33 -10.05
C GLN A 134 -23.11 8.08 -8.96
N LYS A 135 -24.10 7.25 -9.26
CA LYS A 135 -25.15 6.86 -8.27
C LYS A 135 -24.57 5.97 -7.15
N LEU A 136 -23.75 4.96 -7.51
CA LEU A 136 -23.26 3.96 -6.56
C LEU A 136 -21.99 4.42 -5.83
N PHE A 137 -21.09 5.14 -6.50
CA PHE A 137 -19.76 5.50 -6.01
C PHE A 137 -19.56 7.01 -5.93
N ASN A 138 -20.29 7.64 -5.01
CA ASN A 138 -20.05 9.01 -4.59
C ASN A 138 -19.34 9.04 -3.23
N PHE A 139 -18.91 10.22 -2.78
CA PHE A 139 -18.13 10.38 -1.57
C PHE A 139 -18.88 9.90 -0.29
N LYS A 140 -20.21 10.09 -0.24
CA LYS A 140 -21.05 9.65 0.90
C LYS A 140 -21.20 8.13 0.93
N THR A 141 -21.61 7.53 -0.21
CA THR A 141 -21.78 6.07 -0.30
C THR A 141 -20.46 5.33 -0.07
N THR A 142 -19.32 5.88 -0.53
CA THR A 142 -18.01 5.30 -0.28
C THR A 142 -17.67 5.25 1.20
N LYS A 143 -17.95 6.30 1.97
CA LYS A 143 -17.76 6.28 3.44
C LYS A 143 -18.61 5.21 4.11
N VAL A 144 -19.90 5.12 3.71
CA VAL A 144 -20.81 4.08 4.22
C VAL A 144 -20.27 2.68 3.87
N THR A 145 -19.81 2.48 2.65
CA THR A 145 -19.23 1.19 2.23
C THR A 145 -17.98 0.83 3.05
N ILE A 146 -17.09 1.80 3.33
CA ILE A 146 -15.93 1.58 4.20
C ILE A 146 -16.39 1.21 5.61
N GLY A 147 -17.35 1.93 6.18
CA GLY A 147 -17.93 1.56 7.48
C GLY A 147 -18.54 0.16 7.50
N ALA A 148 -19.24 -0.23 6.42
CA ALA A 148 -19.78 -1.57 6.26
C ALA A 148 -18.66 -2.64 6.16
N VAL A 149 -17.56 -2.35 5.49
CA VAL A 149 -16.38 -3.27 5.44
C VAL A 149 -15.85 -3.52 6.85
N TRP A 150 -15.61 -2.48 7.66
CA TRP A 150 -15.15 -2.65 9.04
C TRP A 150 -16.15 -3.42 9.90
N PHE A 151 -17.44 -3.09 9.78
CA PHE A 151 -18.50 -3.78 10.52
C PHE A 151 -18.57 -5.27 10.13
N MET A 152 -18.59 -5.58 8.83
CA MET A 152 -18.60 -6.97 8.35
C MET A 152 -17.34 -7.74 8.71
N ALA A 153 -16.19 -7.07 8.73
CA ALA A 153 -14.93 -7.70 9.10
C ALA A 153 -14.89 -8.17 10.57
N LEU A 154 -15.63 -7.52 11.47
CA LEU A 154 -15.77 -7.96 12.86
C LEU A 154 -16.38 -9.37 12.98
N PHE A 155 -17.20 -9.78 12.03
CA PHE A 155 -17.76 -11.13 12.02
C PHE A 155 -16.72 -12.22 11.71
N ALA A 156 -15.49 -11.85 11.34
CA ALA A 156 -14.42 -12.84 11.23
C ALA A 156 -13.95 -13.32 12.61
N PRO A 157 -13.44 -12.47 13.53
CA PRO A 157 -12.95 -12.93 14.83
C PRO A 157 -14.04 -13.11 15.89
N LEU A 158 -15.17 -12.37 15.85
CA LEU A 158 -16.17 -12.37 16.91
C LEU A 158 -16.80 -13.72 17.19
N PRO A 159 -17.21 -14.56 16.21
CA PRO A 159 -17.81 -15.85 16.50
C PRO A 159 -16.89 -16.76 17.31
N TYR A 160 -15.57 -16.70 17.04
CA TYR A 160 -14.56 -17.47 17.75
C TYR A 160 -14.44 -17.05 19.22
N ALA A 161 -14.39 -15.74 19.46
CA ALA A 161 -14.34 -15.18 20.81
C ALA A 161 -15.60 -15.47 21.62
N PHE A 162 -16.79 -15.35 21.01
CA PHE A 162 -18.07 -15.63 21.70
C PHE A 162 -18.33 -17.11 21.96
N ALA A 163 -17.77 -18.01 21.14
CA ALA A 163 -17.81 -19.44 21.37
C ALA A 163 -16.90 -19.91 22.53
N GLY A 164 -16.13 -19.00 23.13
CA GLY A 164 -15.21 -19.31 24.23
C GLY A 164 -13.95 -20.02 23.78
N HIS A 165 -13.61 -19.94 22.48
CA HIS A 165 -12.37 -20.50 21.95
C HIS A 165 -11.20 -19.54 22.18
N GLU A 166 -10.01 -20.09 22.42
CA GLU A 166 -8.80 -19.32 22.63
C GLU A 166 -7.83 -19.43 21.43
N TYR A 167 -7.23 -18.30 21.06
CA TYR A 167 -6.09 -18.28 20.16
C TYR A 167 -4.87 -18.86 20.88
N ILE A 168 -4.12 -19.68 20.18
CA ILE A 168 -2.90 -20.28 20.71
C ILE A 168 -1.67 -19.80 19.92
N PHE A 169 -0.55 -19.63 20.60
CA PHE A 169 0.70 -19.30 19.93
C PHE A 169 1.17 -20.49 19.10
N HIS A 170 1.14 -20.32 17.77
CA HIS A 170 1.63 -21.32 16.82
C HIS A 170 3.14 -21.15 16.63
N THR A 171 3.93 -21.99 17.25
CA THR A 171 5.40 -21.90 17.31
C THR A 171 6.08 -21.97 15.93
N GLY A 172 5.47 -22.60 14.93
CA GLY A 172 5.94 -22.62 13.56
C GLY A 172 5.61 -21.33 12.80
N LYS A 173 4.35 -20.84 12.90
CA LYS A 173 3.89 -19.59 12.25
C LYS A 173 4.32 -18.33 13.01
N VAL A 174 4.77 -18.46 14.26
CA VAL A 174 5.27 -17.39 15.13
C VAL A 174 4.26 -16.25 15.34
N PHE A 175 2.99 -16.61 15.46
CA PHE A 175 1.90 -15.71 15.87
C PHE A 175 0.76 -16.52 16.51
N CYS A 176 -0.17 -15.82 17.18
CA CYS A 176 -1.35 -16.45 17.78
C CYS A 176 -2.41 -16.71 16.73
N ALA A 177 -2.72 -17.97 16.51
CA ALA A 177 -3.68 -18.47 15.53
C ALA A 177 -4.85 -19.18 16.22
N HIS A 178 -5.96 -19.37 15.51
CA HIS A 178 -7.04 -20.20 15.97
C HIS A 178 -6.56 -21.66 16.15
N ASN A 179 -7.09 -22.33 17.19
CA ASN A 179 -6.72 -23.71 17.51
C ASN A 179 -7.33 -24.65 16.46
N PRO A 180 -6.57 -25.59 15.86
CA PRO A 180 -7.10 -26.55 14.89
C PRO A 180 -8.20 -27.46 15.45
N ALA A 181 -8.24 -27.72 16.74
CA ALA A 181 -9.34 -28.44 17.37
C ALA A 181 -10.69 -27.77 17.15
N SER A 182 -10.72 -26.46 16.98
CA SER A 182 -11.92 -25.68 16.64
C SER A 182 -12.32 -25.79 15.15
N LEU A 183 -11.47 -26.35 14.28
CA LEU A 183 -11.84 -26.63 12.89
C LEU A 183 -12.96 -27.66 12.77
N ASN A 184 -13.07 -28.57 13.73
CA ASN A 184 -14.18 -29.53 13.81
C ASN A 184 -15.54 -28.83 13.99
N ASP A 185 -15.56 -27.62 14.50
CA ASP A 185 -16.78 -26.80 14.71
C ASP A 185 -17.21 -26.01 13.46
N GLY A 186 -16.55 -26.20 12.32
CA GLY A 186 -16.87 -25.51 11.06
C GLY A 186 -16.38 -24.07 10.97
N TYR A 187 -15.73 -23.53 12.00
CA TYR A 187 -15.28 -22.13 12.01
C TYR A 187 -14.20 -21.86 10.95
N GLY A 188 -13.25 -22.77 10.77
CA GLY A 188 -12.23 -22.66 9.71
C GLY A 188 -12.87 -22.63 8.32
N ALA A 189 -13.86 -23.50 8.07
CA ALA A 189 -14.62 -23.50 6.83
C ALA A 189 -15.39 -22.19 6.64
N TYR A 190 -16.01 -21.68 7.68
CA TYR A 190 -16.69 -20.37 7.68
C TYR A 190 -15.74 -19.23 7.29
N LEU A 191 -14.54 -19.15 7.89
CA LEU A 191 -13.54 -18.13 7.55
C LEU A 191 -13.13 -18.21 6.09
N VAL A 192 -12.81 -19.42 5.61
CA VAL A 192 -12.39 -19.63 4.22
C VAL A 192 -13.53 -19.31 3.25
N LEU A 193 -14.74 -19.78 3.49
CA LEU A 193 -15.84 -19.55 2.57
C LEU A 193 -16.28 -18.09 2.53
N VAL A 194 -16.51 -17.47 3.69
CA VAL A 194 -17.09 -16.13 3.77
C VAL A 194 -16.04 -15.04 3.56
N PHE A 195 -14.89 -15.14 4.20
CA PHE A 195 -13.90 -14.06 4.22
C PHE A 195 -12.77 -14.21 3.21
N VAL A 196 -12.62 -15.39 2.59
CA VAL A 196 -11.59 -15.62 1.55
C VAL A 196 -12.24 -15.92 0.21
N ALA A 197 -13.05 -16.98 0.08
CA ALA A 197 -13.56 -17.43 -1.21
C ALA A 197 -14.51 -16.42 -1.86
N VAL A 198 -15.46 -15.85 -1.10
CA VAL A 198 -16.42 -14.87 -1.65
C VAL A 198 -15.70 -13.60 -2.13
N PRO A 199 -14.82 -12.93 -1.36
CA PRO A 199 -14.06 -11.79 -1.86
C PRO A 199 -13.17 -12.12 -3.06
N LEU A 200 -12.51 -13.28 -3.07
CA LEU A 200 -11.67 -13.71 -4.20
C LEU A 200 -12.49 -13.95 -5.47
N LEU A 201 -13.68 -14.55 -5.37
CA LEU A 201 -14.58 -14.71 -6.51
C LEU A 201 -15.02 -13.35 -7.07
N ILE A 202 -15.37 -12.40 -6.20
CA ILE A 202 -15.71 -11.03 -6.62
C ILE A 202 -14.52 -10.39 -7.35
N LEU A 203 -13.31 -10.50 -6.81
CA LEU A 203 -12.08 -10.02 -7.44
C LEU A 203 -11.90 -10.60 -8.84
N LEU A 204 -11.93 -11.94 -8.96
CA LEU A 204 -11.73 -12.65 -10.23
C LEU A 204 -12.75 -12.25 -11.27
N ILE A 205 -14.05 -12.24 -10.93
CA ILE A 205 -15.14 -11.87 -11.84
C ILE A 205 -14.99 -10.42 -12.30
N CYS A 206 -14.77 -9.49 -11.36
CA CYS A 206 -14.66 -8.06 -11.68
C CYS A 206 -13.46 -7.76 -12.56
N TYR A 207 -12.26 -8.23 -12.19
CA TYR A 207 -11.06 -7.94 -12.97
C TYR A 207 -11.02 -8.67 -14.31
N THR A 208 -11.58 -9.88 -14.43
CA THR A 208 -11.73 -10.55 -15.73
C THR A 208 -12.59 -9.70 -16.68
N LYS A 209 -13.75 -9.20 -16.21
CA LYS A 209 -14.64 -8.35 -17.03
C LYS A 209 -13.97 -7.02 -17.37
N VAL A 210 -13.27 -6.40 -16.44
CA VAL A 210 -12.49 -5.17 -16.68
C VAL A 210 -11.41 -5.41 -17.73
N PHE A 211 -10.62 -6.47 -17.58
CA PHE A 211 -9.55 -6.81 -18.52
C PHE A 211 -10.08 -7.04 -19.93
N LEU A 212 -11.15 -7.82 -20.09
CA LEU A 212 -11.76 -8.07 -21.40
C LEU A 212 -12.28 -6.78 -22.05
N THR A 213 -12.87 -5.87 -21.27
CA THR A 213 -13.36 -4.59 -21.77
C THR A 213 -12.23 -3.67 -22.21
N VAL A 214 -11.16 -3.55 -21.40
CA VAL A 214 -9.99 -2.74 -21.76
C VAL A 214 -9.29 -3.32 -23.00
N ARG A 215 -9.13 -4.64 -23.08
CA ARG A 215 -8.55 -5.31 -24.26
C ARG A 215 -9.36 -5.03 -25.52
N LYS A 216 -10.70 -5.16 -25.47
CA LYS A 216 -11.60 -4.85 -26.60
C LYS A 216 -11.46 -3.40 -27.04
N HIS A 217 -11.42 -2.47 -26.09
CA HIS A 217 -11.24 -1.04 -26.36
C HIS A 217 -9.90 -0.75 -27.05
N ASN A 218 -8.80 -1.31 -26.56
CA ASN A 218 -7.47 -1.13 -27.15
C ASN A 218 -7.36 -1.71 -28.56
N LEU A 219 -8.00 -2.85 -28.83
CA LEU A 219 -8.06 -3.42 -30.18
C LEU A 219 -8.85 -2.50 -31.13
N SER A 220 -10.02 -2.04 -30.73
CA SER A 220 -10.85 -1.12 -31.54
C SER A 220 -10.12 0.19 -31.83
N PHE A 221 -9.33 0.71 -30.87
CA PHE A 221 -8.52 1.91 -31.08
C PHE A 221 -7.37 1.68 -32.07
N ARG A 222 -6.73 0.50 -32.06
CA ARG A 222 -5.70 0.15 -33.05
C ARG A 222 -6.26 0.05 -34.48
N TYR A 223 -7.41 -0.60 -34.68
CA TYR A 223 -8.08 -0.70 -35.98
C TYR A 223 -8.49 0.67 -36.50
N ARG A 224 -9.04 1.57 -35.64
CA ARG A 224 -9.44 2.95 -36.06
C ARG A 224 -8.26 3.83 -36.43
N ASN A 225 -7.09 3.66 -35.87
CA ASN A 225 -5.89 4.41 -36.24
C ASN A 225 -5.29 3.94 -37.57
N GLN A 226 -5.60 2.74 -38.04
CA GLN A 226 -5.21 2.25 -39.37
C GLN A 226 -6.13 2.76 -40.47
N ASP A 227 -7.39 3.01 -40.16
CA ASP A 227 -8.40 3.54 -41.10
C ASP A 227 -8.52 5.07 -40.92
N LYS A 228 -7.55 5.82 -41.49
CA LYS A 228 -7.49 7.29 -41.41
C LYS A 228 -8.62 7.96 -42.19
N GLY A 229 -9.86 7.89 -41.79
CA GLY A 229 -10.95 8.51 -42.57
C GLY A 229 -12.21 8.94 -41.82
N ILE A 230 -12.51 8.44 -40.64
CA ILE A 230 -13.81 8.72 -40.02
C ILE A 230 -13.66 9.37 -38.67
N ARG A 231 -13.85 10.68 -38.62
CA ARG A 231 -14.07 11.50 -37.44
C ARG A 231 -15.44 11.14 -36.84
N SER A 232 -15.52 10.12 -36.03
CA SER A 232 -16.75 9.84 -35.28
C SER A 232 -16.58 10.27 -33.82
N THR A 233 -17.35 11.26 -33.44
CA THR A 233 -17.71 11.62 -32.07
C THR A 233 -18.33 10.41 -31.40
N SER A 234 -17.60 9.69 -30.57
CA SER A 234 -18.15 8.64 -29.77
C SER A 234 -17.87 8.84 -28.30
N GLU A 235 -18.93 8.92 -27.58
CA GLU A 235 -19.17 9.25 -26.18
C GLU A 235 -18.61 8.31 -25.16
N SER A 236 -17.64 7.48 -25.38
CA SER A 236 -17.12 6.60 -24.33
C SER A 236 -15.69 6.11 -24.51
N SER A 237 -14.76 7.03 -24.84
CA SER A 237 -13.36 6.66 -24.71
C SER A 237 -12.95 6.66 -23.22
N LEU A 238 -12.56 5.50 -22.70
CA LEU A 238 -11.87 5.43 -21.41
C LEU A 238 -10.67 6.37 -21.47
N SER A 239 -10.54 7.26 -20.48
CA SER A 239 -9.37 8.13 -20.43
C SER A 239 -8.11 7.29 -20.15
N VAL A 240 -6.96 7.74 -20.67
CA VAL A 240 -5.66 7.09 -20.41
C VAL A 240 -5.39 7.01 -18.89
N GLU A 241 -5.87 8.00 -18.15
CA GLU A 241 -5.74 8.05 -16.70
C GLU A 241 -6.55 6.92 -16.02
N GLU A 242 -7.78 6.67 -16.47
CA GLU A 242 -8.62 5.57 -15.95
C GLU A 242 -8.03 4.20 -16.23
N VAL A 243 -7.46 4.01 -17.41
CA VAL A 243 -6.75 2.76 -17.76
C VAL A 243 -5.51 2.57 -16.85
N ASN A 244 -4.72 3.62 -16.64
CA ASN A 244 -3.55 3.58 -15.79
C ASN A 244 -3.91 3.26 -14.32
N VAL A 245 -4.95 3.90 -13.77
CA VAL A 245 -5.42 3.61 -12.41
C VAL A 245 -5.88 2.15 -12.30
N THR A 246 -6.61 1.65 -13.30
CA THR A 246 -7.08 0.26 -13.34
C THR A 246 -5.90 -0.72 -13.37
N TYR A 247 -4.86 -0.41 -14.17
CA TYR A 247 -3.66 -1.23 -14.26
C TYR A 247 -2.89 -1.29 -12.93
N VAL A 248 -2.72 -0.15 -12.24
CA VAL A 248 -2.07 -0.10 -10.92
C VAL A 248 -2.83 -0.99 -9.91
N LEU A 249 -4.16 -0.87 -9.86
CA LEU A 249 -4.98 -1.68 -8.96
C LEU A 249 -4.95 -3.17 -9.31
N LEU A 250 -4.85 -3.52 -10.59
CA LEU A 250 -4.66 -4.91 -11.01
C LEU A 250 -3.32 -5.47 -10.50
N VAL A 251 -2.24 -4.70 -10.59
CA VAL A 251 -0.93 -5.10 -10.08
C VAL A 251 -0.95 -5.27 -8.56
N VAL A 252 -1.68 -4.42 -7.82
CA VAL A 252 -1.90 -4.60 -6.36
C VAL A 252 -2.56 -5.96 -6.08
N VAL A 253 -3.59 -6.31 -6.83
CA VAL A 253 -4.29 -7.60 -6.67
C VAL A 253 -3.38 -8.78 -7.03
N ILE A 254 -2.61 -8.68 -8.10
CA ILE A 254 -1.65 -9.74 -8.48
C ILE A 254 -0.60 -9.91 -7.37
N GLY A 255 -0.05 -8.82 -6.84
CA GLY A 255 0.89 -8.85 -5.72
C GLY A 255 0.28 -9.51 -4.48
N PHE A 256 -0.95 -9.14 -4.14
CA PHE A 256 -1.70 -9.77 -3.05
C PHE A 256 -1.86 -11.28 -3.27
N LEU A 257 -2.35 -11.71 -4.44
CA LEU A 257 -2.53 -13.13 -4.77
C LEU A 257 -1.20 -13.90 -4.73
N THR A 258 -0.11 -13.30 -5.20
CA THR A 258 1.23 -13.91 -5.15
C THR A 258 1.67 -14.18 -3.71
N CYS A 259 1.40 -13.26 -2.78
CA CYS A 259 1.72 -13.44 -1.37
C CYS A 259 0.79 -14.46 -0.68
N TRP A 260 -0.50 -14.42 -0.98
CA TRP A 260 -1.48 -15.25 -0.28
C TRP A 260 -1.62 -16.68 -0.85
N THR A 261 -1.23 -16.93 -2.11
CA THR A 261 -1.28 -18.29 -2.68
C THR A 261 -0.46 -19.32 -1.88
N PRO A 262 0.82 -19.04 -1.48
CA PRO A 262 1.56 -19.97 -0.63
C PRO A 262 0.88 -20.19 0.74
N VAL A 263 0.31 -19.15 1.31
CA VAL A 263 -0.41 -19.19 2.59
C VAL A 263 -1.60 -20.14 2.50
N LEU A 264 -2.46 -19.95 1.49
CA LEU A 264 -3.64 -20.79 1.26
C LEU A 264 -3.30 -22.25 0.95
N VAL A 265 -2.20 -22.49 0.23
CA VAL A 265 -1.72 -23.85 -0.07
C VAL A 265 -1.29 -24.54 1.22
N ILE A 266 -0.56 -23.86 2.10
CA ILE A 266 -0.13 -24.42 3.38
C ILE A 266 -1.33 -24.69 4.29
N ASP A 267 -2.28 -23.76 4.39
CA ASP A 267 -3.51 -23.94 5.17
C ASP A 267 -4.35 -25.13 4.64
N LEU A 268 -4.41 -25.32 3.32
CA LEU A 268 -5.08 -26.46 2.71
C LEU A 268 -4.38 -27.79 3.05
N ILE A 269 -3.04 -27.81 3.04
CA ILE A 269 -2.25 -28.99 3.41
C ILE A 269 -2.49 -29.34 4.90
N ASP A 270 -2.47 -28.34 5.77
CA ASP A 270 -2.76 -28.50 7.21
C ASP A 270 -4.18 -29.02 7.43
N PHE A 271 -5.15 -28.48 6.71
CA PHE A 271 -6.55 -28.93 6.76
C PHE A 271 -6.72 -30.39 6.33
N ILE A 272 -6.13 -30.81 5.19
CA ILE A 272 -6.22 -32.19 4.69
C ILE A 272 -5.56 -33.17 5.66
N ASN A 273 -4.44 -32.79 6.28
CA ASN A 273 -3.72 -33.66 7.20
C ASN A 273 -4.28 -33.66 8.62
N ALA A 274 -5.18 -32.74 8.96
CA ALA A 274 -5.69 -32.49 10.32
C ALA A 274 -4.57 -32.33 11.38
N ASP A 275 -3.37 -31.94 10.94
CA ASP A 275 -2.18 -31.76 11.79
C ASP A 275 -1.13 -30.92 11.02
N TRP A 276 -0.22 -30.29 11.77
CA TRP A 276 0.90 -29.50 11.27
C TRP A 276 2.12 -30.39 10.96
N LYS A 277 2.18 -30.91 9.72
CA LYS A 277 3.21 -31.89 9.31
C LYS A 277 4.37 -31.30 8.53
N LEU A 278 4.27 -30.04 8.11
CA LEU A 278 5.32 -29.38 7.33
C LEU A 278 6.49 -29.00 8.24
N LYS A 279 7.63 -28.67 7.61
CA LYS A 279 8.80 -28.19 8.36
C LYS A 279 8.55 -26.80 8.93
N ARG A 280 9.20 -26.46 10.05
CA ARG A 280 9.10 -25.14 10.67
C ARG A 280 9.41 -23.98 9.71
N GLU A 281 10.42 -24.14 8.85
CA GLU A 281 10.84 -23.13 7.88
C GLU A 281 9.72 -22.79 6.87
N VAL A 282 8.88 -23.78 6.54
CA VAL A 282 7.71 -23.55 5.68
C VAL A 282 6.69 -22.68 6.39
N TYR A 283 6.46 -22.89 7.69
CA TYR A 283 5.55 -22.07 8.48
C TYR A 283 6.10 -20.66 8.72
N VAL A 284 7.42 -20.50 8.90
CA VAL A 284 8.05 -19.16 8.94
C VAL A 284 7.87 -18.45 7.59
N SER A 285 8.04 -19.17 6.48
CA SER A 285 7.79 -18.61 5.14
C SER A 285 6.32 -18.21 4.95
N TYR A 286 5.36 -19.01 5.44
CA TYR A 286 3.93 -18.67 5.51
C TYR A 286 3.73 -17.29 6.12
N THR A 287 4.33 -17.07 7.30
CA THR A 287 4.24 -15.79 8.03
C THR A 287 4.87 -14.65 7.24
N CYS A 288 6.06 -14.86 6.67
CA CYS A 288 6.74 -13.86 5.87
C CYS A 288 5.93 -13.46 4.64
N PHE A 289 5.34 -14.41 3.91
CA PHE A 289 4.49 -14.12 2.76
C PHE A 289 3.21 -13.37 3.17
N GLY A 290 2.54 -13.83 4.23
CA GLY A 290 1.36 -13.14 4.75
C GLY A 290 1.64 -11.68 5.11
N TRP A 291 2.69 -11.43 5.87
CA TRP A 291 3.07 -10.06 6.26
C TRP A 291 3.64 -9.23 5.11
N ALA A 292 4.34 -9.83 4.15
CA ALA A 292 4.85 -9.11 2.98
C ALA A 292 3.73 -8.45 2.16
N SER A 293 2.54 -9.03 2.14
CA SER A 293 1.38 -8.45 1.43
C SER A 293 1.06 -7.04 1.90
N THR A 294 1.25 -6.73 3.20
CA THR A 294 0.98 -5.40 3.76
C THR A 294 1.99 -4.33 3.33
N SER A 295 3.20 -4.73 2.93
CA SER A 295 4.25 -3.81 2.46
C SER A 295 4.18 -3.51 0.96
N LEU A 296 3.49 -4.35 0.17
CA LEU A 296 3.44 -4.21 -1.29
C LEU A 296 2.67 -2.97 -1.73
N ASN A 297 1.57 -2.62 -1.05
CA ASN A 297 0.67 -1.55 -1.44
C ASN A 297 1.38 -0.21 -1.61
N PRO A 298 2.09 0.34 -0.61
CA PRO A 298 2.80 1.61 -0.76
C PRO A 298 3.91 1.56 -1.80
N ILE A 299 4.57 0.42 -1.99
CA ILE A 299 5.63 0.23 -2.99
C ILE A 299 5.04 0.33 -4.40
N ILE A 300 3.96 -0.42 -4.67
CA ILE A 300 3.30 -0.42 -5.99
C ILE A 300 2.78 0.98 -6.34
N TYR A 301 2.11 1.67 -5.40
CA TYR A 301 1.64 3.04 -5.64
C TYR A 301 2.79 4.02 -5.85
N GLY A 302 3.88 3.91 -5.11
CA GLY A 302 5.06 4.75 -5.26
C GLY A 302 5.77 4.59 -6.61
N ILE A 303 5.80 3.37 -7.15
CA ILE A 303 6.43 3.09 -8.44
C ILE A 303 5.51 3.42 -9.60
N MET A 304 4.26 2.99 -9.56
CA MET A 304 3.38 2.98 -10.73
C MET A 304 2.46 4.20 -10.81
N ASN A 305 2.12 4.84 -9.69
CA ASN A 305 1.23 5.99 -9.69
C ASN A 305 2.01 7.31 -9.60
N ARG A 306 2.01 8.10 -10.70
CA ARG A 306 2.75 9.35 -10.79
C ARG A 306 2.38 10.37 -9.72
N SER A 307 1.10 10.45 -9.34
CA SER A 307 0.62 11.40 -8.34
C SER A 307 1.12 11.03 -6.94
N PHE A 308 1.07 9.76 -6.56
CA PHE A 308 1.62 9.27 -5.29
C PHE A 308 3.14 9.43 -5.24
N ARG A 309 3.84 9.06 -6.33
CA ARG A 309 5.29 9.22 -6.42
C ARG A 309 5.74 10.66 -6.24
N ALA A 310 5.06 11.60 -6.90
CA ALA A 310 5.37 13.02 -6.76
C ALA A 310 5.18 13.51 -5.32
N GLU A 311 4.11 13.04 -4.64
CA GLU A 311 3.83 13.43 -3.26
C GLU A 311 4.81 12.77 -2.27
N TYR A 312 5.19 11.51 -2.49
CA TYR A 312 6.25 10.85 -1.70
C TYR A 312 7.57 11.62 -1.79
N LEU A 313 7.98 12.04 -2.99
CA LEU A 313 9.19 12.83 -3.17
C LEU A 313 9.10 14.19 -2.46
N ARG A 314 7.92 14.85 -2.47
CA ARG A 314 7.70 16.11 -1.74
C ARG A 314 7.79 15.94 -0.22
N ILE A 315 7.25 14.84 0.31
CA ILE A 315 7.30 14.56 1.75
C ILE A 315 8.74 14.23 2.18
N LEU A 316 9.49 13.51 1.35
CA LEU A 316 10.86 13.07 1.65
C LEU A 316 11.93 14.14 1.32
N ALA A 317 11.60 15.18 0.55
CA ALA A 317 12.53 16.25 0.17
C ALA A 317 13.18 16.97 1.35
N PRO A 318 12.45 17.38 2.42
CA PRO A 318 13.05 18.02 3.59
C PRO A 318 14.08 17.13 4.31
N LEU A 319 13.88 15.81 4.32
CA LEU A 319 14.82 14.85 4.92
C LEU A 319 16.13 14.78 4.14
N LYS A 320 16.07 14.91 2.80
CA LYS A 320 17.27 14.99 1.95
C LYS A 320 18.05 16.29 2.17
N ALA A 321 17.37 17.41 2.31
CA ALA A 321 17.99 18.70 2.59
C ALA A 321 18.67 18.74 3.96
N CYS A 322 18.07 18.13 4.98
CA CYS A 322 18.67 18.00 6.31
C CYS A 322 19.96 17.15 6.28
N ARG A 323 20.01 16.11 5.43
CA ARG A 323 21.20 15.26 5.28
C ARG A 323 22.33 15.94 4.54
N SER A 324 22.04 16.86 3.59
CA SER A 324 23.08 17.62 2.88
C SER A 324 23.72 18.71 3.74
N ASN A 325 23.03 19.15 4.80
CA ASN A 325 23.51 20.18 5.72
C ASN A 325 24.22 19.62 6.97
N LEU A 326 24.42 18.30 7.09
CA LEU A 326 25.32 17.77 8.11
C LEU A 326 26.76 18.16 7.71
N PRO A 327 27.49 18.90 8.57
CA PRO A 327 28.87 19.28 8.25
C PRO A 327 29.69 18.00 8.10
N SER A 328 30.24 17.79 6.90
CA SER A 328 31.24 16.77 6.69
C SER A 328 32.35 17.05 7.69
N ARG A 329 32.66 16.06 8.51
CA ARG A 329 33.80 16.07 9.44
C ARG A 329 35.08 16.02 8.59
N SER A 330 35.36 17.12 7.88
CA SER A 330 36.59 17.32 7.14
C SER A 330 37.69 17.65 8.15
N SER A 331 38.67 16.77 8.22
CA SER A 331 39.97 16.87 8.84
C SER A 331 40.47 18.30 8.89
N ARG A 332 40.62 18.84 10.11
CA ARG A 332 41.41 20.03 10.39
C ARG A 332 42.88 19.77 10.03
N SER A 333 43.24 20.09 8.81
CA SER A 333 44.63 20.23 8.43
C SER A 333 45.14 21.58 8.97
N VAL A 334 46.00 21.49 9.96
CA VAL A 334 46.82 22.59 10.46
C VAL A 334 47.69 23.09 9.32
N ARG A 335 47.49 24.30 8.84
CA ARG A 335 48.48 25.03 8.05
C ARG A 335 48.78 26.38 8.65
N GLY A 336 50.06 26.47 8.96
CA GLY A 336 50.70 27.57 9.63
C GLY A 336 50.66 28.92 8.91
N SER A 337 50.76 29.90 9.72
CA SER A 337 51.07 31.30 9.49
C SER A 337 52.19 31.53 8.51
N LYS A 338 51.97 32.41 7.52
CA LYS A 338 53.02 33.32 7.03
C LYS A 338 52.41 34.68 6.63
N ARG A 339 52.96 35.67 7.26
CA ARG A 339 52.84 37.13 7.13
C ARG A 339 53.53 37.60 5.83
N ASN A 340 53.04 38.66 5.28
CA ASN A 340 53.61 39.82 4.53
C ASN A 340 52.76 40.06 3.27
N GLY A 341 52.42 41.23 2.88
CA GLY A 341 52.84 42.59 3.05
C GLY A 341 52.38 43.36 1.81
N ASN A 342 51.81 44.49 1.99
CA ASN A 342 51.71 45.68 1.13
C ASN A 342 51.82 45.52 -0.42
N ARG A 343 50.81 46.04 -1.14
CA ARG A 343 50.98 47.26 -1.98
C ARG A 343 49.68 47.67 -2.66
N LYS A 344 49.48 48.98 -2.64
CA LYS A 344 48.53 49.83 -3.36
C LYS A 344 48.76 49.80 -4.86
N HIS A 345 47.72 49.98 -5.68
CA HIS A 345 47.50 51.00 -6.74
C HIS A 345 46.26 50.59 -7.54
N LEU A 346 45.25 51.39 -7.56
CA LEU A 346 44.87 52.46 -8.51
C LEU A 346 44.41 51.98 -9.91
N ASP A 347 43.22 52.47 -10.18
CA ASP A 347 42.60 52.88 -11.47
C ASP A 347 42.06 51.76 -12.37
N GLU A 348 40.98 51.86 -12.96
CA GLU A 348 40.01 52.78 -13.54
C GLU A 348 38.91 52.04 -14.28
N ASN A 349 37.69 52.46 -14.06
CA ASN A 349 36.68 52.77 -15.10
C ASN A 349 36.18 51.73 -16.13
N LYS A 350 34.92 51.46 -16.08
CA LYS A 350 33.82 51.60 -17.08
C LYS A 350 32.69 50.65 -16.72
N GLY A 351 31.55 51.17 -16.33
CA GLY A 351 30.45 51.54 -17.22
C GLY A 351 29.40 50.48 -17.29
N GLY A 352 28.24 50.73 -16.71
CA GLY A 352 27.05 50.35 -17.39
C GLY A 352 26.03 49.50 -16.65
N GLU A 353 24.97 50.16 -16.27
CA GLU A 353 23.57 49.72 -16.17
C GLU A 353 23.07 48.96 -14.94
N SER A 354 22.57 49.75 -14.04
CA SER A 354 21.63 49.41 -12.98
C SER A 354 20.23 49.15 -13.58
N PHE A 355 19.65 47.99 -13.30
CA PHE A 355 18.23 47.75 -13.45
C PHE A 355 17.56 47.80 -12.08
N GLU A 356 16.90 48.89 -11.77
CA GLU A 356 15.98 49.05 -10.65
C GLU A 356 14.70 48.29 -10.90
N LYS A 357 14.34 47.42 -9.97
CA LYS A 357 12.99 46.83 -9.88
C LYS A 357 12.18 47.64 -8.88
N GLY A 358 11.34 48.51 -9.39
CA GLY A 358 10.26 49.12 -8.64
C GLY A 358 9.19 48.07 -8.28
N VAL A 359 8.90 47.96 -6.97
CA VAL A 359 7.76 47.20 -6.46
C VAL A 359 6.67 48.21 -6.11
N GLU A 360 5.63 48.28 -6.92
CA GLU A 360 4.36 48.93 -6.56
C GLU A 360 3.40 47.91 -5.95
N LYS A 361 3.00 48.18 -4.72
CA LYS A 361 1.90 47.50 -4.01
C LYS A 361 0.59 48.16 -4.36
N ASN A 362 -0.33 47.46 -4.98
CA ASN A 362 -1.74 47.81 -4.91
C ASN A 362 -2.57 46.62 -4.44
N ALA A 363 -3.41 46.89 -3.47
CA ALA A 363 -4.35 45.99 -2.81
C ALA A 363 -5.55 45.70 -3.71
N GLY A 364 -6.00 44.45 -3.75
CA GLY A 364 -7.34 44.08 -4.20
C GLY A 364 -7.37 42.93 -5.21
N ASN A 365 -7.83 41.79 -4.74
CA ASN A 365 -8.48 40.68 -5.43
C ASN A 365 -7.91 40.09 -6.74
N ASP A 366 -7.78 38.77 -6.69
CA ASP A 366 -7.74 37.80 -7.78
C ASP A 366 -6.48 37.74 -8.67
N ALA A 367 -5.55 36.84 -8.25
CA ALA A 367 -4.37 36.46 -9.02
C ALA A 367 -4.68 35.37 -10.04
N PHE A 368 -4.90 35.76 -11.28
CA PHE A 368 -4.73 34.90 -12.46
C PHE A 368 -3.33 35.09 -13.03
N VAL A 369 -2.50 34.06 -13.04
CA VAL A 369 -1.21 34.09 -13.73
C VAL A 369 -1.43 33.83 -15.21
N ARG A 370 -1.23 34.89 -16.03
CA ARG A 370 -1.26 34.85 -17.49
C ARG A 370 0.19 34.68 -18.01
N VAL A 371 0.51 33.52 -18.56
CA VAL A 371 1.75 33.32 -19.31
C VAL A 371 1.53 33.80 -20.76
N LYS A 372 2.24 34.84 -21.15
CA LYS A 372 2.28 35.29 -22.55
C LYS A 372 3.34 34.49 -23.31
N TYR A 373 2.90 33.75 -24.32
CA TYR A 373 3.77 33.32 -25.41
C TYR A 373 3.66 34.36 -26.54
N SER A 374 4.80 34.88 -27.02
CA SER A 374 4.87 35.69 -28.22
C SER A 374 5.07 34.78 -29.40
N GLU A 375 4.07 34.70 -30.30
CA GLU A 375 4.27 34.26 -31.68
C GLU A 375 3.92 35.41 -32.59
N SER A 376 4.88 35.74 -33.45
CA SER A 376 4.73 36.66 -34.56
C SER A 376 4.00 35.96 -35.69
N SER A 377 2.89 36.49 -36.11
CA SER A 377 2.42 36.69 -37.49
C SER A 377 0.89 36.68 -37.58
N GLY A 378 0.36 37.67 -38.22
CA GLY A 378 -1.00 38.15 -38.27
C GLY A 378 -2.07 37.16 -38.72
N GLN A 379 -3.24 37.35 -38.14
CA GLN A 379 -4.50 37.53 -38.88
C GLN A 379 -5.69 37.66 -37.91
N LYS A 380 -6.41 38.75 -38.15
CA LYS A 380 -7.84 39.11 -37.91
C LYS A 380 -8.65 38.47 -36.77
N MET A 381 -9.06 39.36 -35.91
CA MET A 381 -10.21 39.27 -34.97
C MET A 381 -11.52 38.97 -35.70
N SER A 382 -12.33 38.09 -35.11
CA SER A 382 -13.79 38.15 -35.18
C SER A 382 -14.35 37.77 -33.79
N ASP A 383 -15.06 38.71 -33.20
CA ASP A 383 -15.83 38.59 -31.96
C ASP A 383 -17.07 37.72 -32.20
N ILE A 384 -17.38 36.83 -31.28
CA ILE A 384 -18.72 36.26 -31.04
C ILE A 384 -18.92 36.10 -29.54
N PRO A 385 -20.05 36.57 -28.96
CA PRO A 385 -20.31 36.65 -27.54
C PRO A 385 -21.03 35.43 -26.96
N LEU A 386 -20.92 35.27 -25.61
CA LEU A 386 -21.67 34.44 -24.65
C LEU A 386 -21.48 32.95 -24.68
#